data_06ec79f3b2e173708fd6d807263c0c41
#
_entry.id   06ec79f3b2e173708fd6d807263c0c41
#
_cell.length_a   1.000
_cell.length_b   1.000
_cell.length_c   1.000
_cell.angle_alpha   90.00
_cell.angle_beta   90.00
_cell.angle_gamma   90.00
#
_symmetry.space_group_name_H-M   'P 1'
#
loop_
_entity.id
_entity.type
_entity.pdbx_description
1 polymer ?
#
loop_
_entity_poly.entity_id
_entity_poly.type
_entity_poly.pdbx_seq_one_letter_code
_entity_poly.pdbx_strand_id
1 'polypeptide(L)'
;MLIYGGAASHMAIRCAEFNIPAAIGCGEKIYDTVSQLDYLEMDCRNGLIKEGIQYTNLHALITQREGVNDYGDPTDILEAGYVEFYESIGFIPRPVANHTKNFERLFDEKIDLLIVVGGGALGPQWYDRKHEETVQPYRDKMEEKLIHYCVNHGIPIIGTCRGMQYVNVLFGGK
;
A
#
# COMPACT_ATOMS: atom_id res chain seq x y z
N MET A 1 -13.25 -10.72 -13.39
CA MET A 1 -14.67 -10.88 -13.81
C MET A 1 -14.83 -12.17 -14.64
N LEU A 2 -15.93 -12.89 -14.55
CA LEU A 2 -16.17 -14.13 -15.28
C LEU A 2 -17.50 -14.08 -16.03
N ILE A 3 -17.49 -14.53 -17.29
CA ILE A 3 -18.69 -14.56 -18.14
C ILE A 3 -19.72 -15.55 -17.58
N TYR A 4 -19.28 -16.74 -17.19
CA TYR A 4 -20.08 -17.85 -16.73
C TYR A 4 -19.80 -18.20 -15.29
N GLY A 5 -20.74 -18.86 -14.64
CA GLY A 5 -20.65 -19.31 -13.27
C GLY A 5 -21.79 -18.79 -12.42
N GLY A 6 -21.93 -19.33 -11.23
CA GLY A 6 -22.91 -18.92 -10.24
C GLY A 6 -22.27 -18.72 -8.88
N ALA A 7 -23.07 -18.30 -7.89
CA ALA A 7 -22.61 -18.05 -6.52
C ALA A 7 -21.94 -19.28 -5.87
N ALA A 8 -22.29 -20.49 -6.30
CA ALA A 8 -21.68 -21.73 -5.82
C ALA A 8 -20.45 -22.19 -6.64
N SER A 9 -19.99 -21.41 -7.61
CA SER A 9 -18.78 -21.76 -8.34
C SER A 9 -17.55 -21.69 -7.44
N HIS A 10 -16.55 -22.52 -7.72
CA HIS A 10 -15.30 -22.53 -6.95
C HIS A 10 -14.65 -21.14 -6.86
N MET A 11 -14.68 -20.38 -7.95
CA MET A 11 -14.13 -19.03 -7.98
C MET A 11 -14.94 -18.04 -7.11
N ALA A 12 -16.27 -18.13 -7.11
CA ALA A 12 -17.12 -17.29 -6.27
C ALA A 12 -16.86 -17.55 -4.79
N ILE A 13 -16.74 -18.82 -4.39
CA ILE A 13 -16.42 -19.21 -3.02
C ILE A 13 -15.05 -18.66 -2.61
N ARG A 14 -14.02 -18.80 -3.45
CA ARG A 14 -12.69 -18.28 -3.17
C ARG A 14 -12.65 -16.75 -3.05
N CYS A 15 -13.32 -16.05 -3.94
CA CYS A 15 -13.42 -14.60 -3.85
C CYS A 15 -14.10 -14.17 -2.53
N ALA A 16 -15.15 -14.86 -2.10
CA ALA A 16 -15.82 -14.59 -0.84
C ALA A 16 -14.93 -14.89 0.38
N GLU A 17 -14.22 -16.03 0.38
CA GLU A 17 -13.27 -16.39 1.45
C GLU A 17 -12.16 -15.35 1.65
N PHE A 18 -11.66 -14.78 0.57
CA PHE A 18 -10.60 -13.78 0.59
C PHE A 18 -11.11 -12.33 0.55
N ASN A 19 -12.42 -12.13 0.62
CA ASN A 19 -13.05 -10.81 0.53
C ASN A 19 -12.64 -10.02 -0.73
N ILE A 20 -12.48 -10.72 -1.85
CA ILE A 20 -12.10 -10.13 -3.14
C ILE A 20 -13.36 -9.75 -3.90
N PRO A 21 -13.53 -8.48 -4.32
CA PRO A 21 -14.63 -8.07 -5.18
C PRO A 21 -14.66 -8.89 -6.46
N ALA A 22 -15.81 -9.51 -6.78
CA ALA A 22 -15.94 -10.33 -7.96
C ALA A 22 -17.33 -10.19 -8.61
N ALA A 23 -17.35 -10.17 -9.94
CA ALA A 23 -18.56 -10.30 -10.76
C ALA A 23 -18.47 -11.62 -11.52
N ILE A 24 -19.40 -12.54 -11.27
CA ILE A 24 -19.41 -13.89 -11.80
C ILE A 24 -20.78 -14.17 -12.41
N GLY A 25 -20.80 -14.78 -13.59
CA GLY A 25 -22.05 -15.06 -14.32
C GLY A 25 -22.70 -13.81 -14.89
N CYS A 26 -21.93 -12.80 -15.22
CA CYS A 26 -22.44 -11.54 -15.77
C CYS A 26 -22.94 -11.66 -17.21
N GLY A 27 -22.68 -12.76 -17.90
CA GLY A 27 -23.03 -12.99 -19.30
C GLY A 27 -22.10 -12.28 -20.29
N GLU A 28 -22.14 -12.71 -21.54
CA GLU A 28 -21.26 -12.20 -22.59
C GLU A 28 -21.44 -10.71 -22.81
N LYS A 29 -22.67 -10.22 -22.92
CA LYS A 29 -22.94 -8.81 -23.20
C LYS A 29 -22.31 -7.85 -22.21
N ILE A 30 -22.43 -8.15 -20.89
CA ILE A 30 -21.82 -7.30 -19.86
C ILE A 30 -20.30 -7.46 -19.91
N TYR A 31 -19.80 -8.68 -20.05
CA TYR A 31 -18.37 -8.95 -20.14
C TYR A 31 -17.73 -8.18 -21.32
N ASP A 32 -18.32 -8.25 -22.51
CA ASP A 32 -17.81 -7.58 -23.70
C ASP A 32 -17.81 -6.05 -23.55
N THR A 33 -18.86 -5.50 -22.92
CA THR A 33 -18.94 -4.07 -22.66
C THR A 33 -17.82 -3.62 -21.72
N VAL A 34 -17.65 -4.31 -20.58
CA VAL A 34 -16.69 -3.87 -19.55
C VAL A 34 -15.25 -4.27 -19.85
N SER A 35 -15.03 -5.28 -20.70
CA SER A 35 -13.68 -5.66 -21.15
C SER A 35 -13.02 -4.63 -22.05
N GLN A 36 -13.77 -3.67 -22.57
CA GLN A 36 -13.28 -2.54 -23.36
C GLN A 36 -12.94 -1.32 -22.49
N LEU A 37 -13.26 -1.35 -21.21
CA LEU A 37 -13.01 -0.22 -20.29
C LEU A 37 -11.63 -0.33 -19.68
N ASP A 38 -10.91 0.78 -19.63
CA ASP A 38 -9.61 0.87 -18.97
C ASP A 38 -9.77 0.79 -17.45
N TYR A 39 -10.89 1.32 -16.92
CA TYR A 39 -11.19 1.37 -15.49
C TYR A 39 -12.60 0.89 -15.22
N LEU A 40 -12.74 0.07 -14.18
CA LEU A 40 -14.00 -0.54 -13.78
C LEU A 40 -14.28 -0.27 -12.30
N GLU A 41 -15.47 0.26 -12.00
CA GLU A 41 -15.98 0.35 -10.64
C GLU A 41 -17.01 -0.76 -10.41
N MET A 42 -16.83 -1.55 -9.36
CA MET A 42 -17.76 -2.60 -8.94
C MET A 42 -18.34 -2.28 -7.56
N ASP A 43 -19.64 -2.07 -7.48
CA ASP A 43 -20.38 -2.03 -6.22
C ASP A 43 -21.00 -3.40 -5.95
N CYS A 44 -20.26 -4.23 -5.23
CA CYS A 44 -20.70 -5.60 -4.92
C CYS A 44 -21.91 -5.64 -3.99
N ARG A 45 -22.21 -4.57 -3.24
CA ARG A 45 -23.38 -4.50 -2.36
C ARG A 45 -24.67 -4.33 -3.17
N ASN A 46 -24.62 -3.49 -4.19
CA ASN A 46 -25.78 -3.17 -5.04
C ASN A 46 -25.77 -3.95 -6.36
N GLY A 47 -24.76 -4.76 -6.62
CA GLY A 47 -24.60 -5.55 -7.85
C GLY A 47 -24.40 -4.68 -9.09
N LEU A 48 -23.80 -3.50 -8.94
CA LEU A 48 -23.57 -2.59 -10.05
C LEU A 48 -22.14 -2.70 -10.58
N ILE A 49 -22.03 -2.65 -11.90
CA ILE A 49 -20.76 -2.55 -12.61
C ILE A 49 -20.90 -1.35 -13.57
N LYS A 50 -19.97 -0.42 -13.50
CA LYS A 50 -19.95 0.77 -14.36
C LYS A 50 -18.51 1.11 -14.76
N GLU A 51 -18.38 1.98 -15.75
CA GLU A 51 -17.10 2.58 -16.08
C GLU A 51 -16.54 3.29 -14.84
N GLY A 52 -15.30 2.97 -14.50
CA GLY A 52 -14.56 3.60 -13.42
C GLY A 52 -13.98 4.94 -13.87
N ILE A 53 -13.61 5.75 -12.91
CA ILE A 53 -12.90 7.01 -13.16
C ILE A 53 -11.40 6.71 -12.98
N GLN A 54 -10.61 7.09 -13.98
CA GLN A 54 -9.17 7.14 -13.80
C GLN A 54 -8.84 8.24 -12.79
N TYR A 55 -8.39 7.84 -11.60
CA TYR A 55 -7.79 8.80 -10.67
C TYR A 55 -6.38 9.11 -11.18
N THR A 56 -6.20 10.29 -11.78
CA THR A 56 -4.89 10.81 -12.17
C THR A 56 -4.37 11.75 -11.08
N ASN A 57 -3.05 11.78 -10.91
CA ASN A 57 -2.38 12.65 -9.94
C ASN A 57 -2.71 12.35 -8.46
N LEU A 58 -2.91 11.08 -8.10
CA LEU A 58 -2.93 10.67 -6.70
C LEU A 58 -1.51 10.71 -6.14
N HIS A 59 -1.30 11.44 -5.05
CA HIS A 59 0.01 11.56 -4.43
C HIS A 59 0.17 10.55 -3.30
N ALA A 60 1.23 9.75 -3.36
CA ALA A 60 1.58 8.81 -2.31
C ALA A 60 2.93 9.15 -1.69
N LEU A 61 2.98 9.28 -0.36
CA LEU A 61 4.26 9.24 0.35
C LEU A 61 4.73 7.80 0.43
N ILE A 62 6.00 7.57 0.13
CA ILE A 62 6.61 6.24 0.21
C ILE A 62 7.86 6.28 1.08
N THR A 63 7.90 5.43 2.10
CA THR A 63 9.05 5.34 3.00
C THR A 63 10.23 4.65 2.31
N GLN A 64 11.41 4.80 2.87
CA GLN A 64 12.63 4.24 2.32
C GLN A 64 13.38 3.42 3.37
N ARG A 65 14.14 2.43 2.95
CA ARG A 65 15.05 1.71 3.83
C ARG A 65 16.22 2.61 4.21
N GLU A 66 16.68 2.45 5.43
CA GLU A 66 17.92 3.07 5.90
C GLU A 66 19.12 2.19 5.49
N GLY A 67 20.16 2.79 5.00
CA GLY A 67 21.39 2.13 4.61
C GLY A 67 22.62 3.01 4.87
N VAL A 68 23.77 2.49 4.50
CA VAL A 68 25.05 3.19 4.54
C VAL A 68 25.78 2.89 3.25
N ASN A 69 26.34 3.91 2.61
CA ASN A 69 27.13 3.75 1.40
C ASN A 69 28.57 3.26 1.72
N ASP A 70 29.36 3.02 0.68
CA ASP A 70 30.75 2.54 0.80
C ASP A 70 31.69 3.54 1.51
N TYR A 71 31.27 4.79 1.64
CA TYR A 71 32.03 5.86 2.33
C TYR A 71 31.60 6.04 3.80
N GLY A 72 30.59 5.29 4.26
CA GLY A 72 30.07 5.40 5.63
C GLY A 72 28.96 6.45 5.79
N ASP A 73 28.47 7.06 4.70
CA ASP A 73 27.38 8.04 4.80
C ASP A 73 26.02 7.35 4.88
N PRO A 74 25.10 7.85 5.72
CA PRO A 74 23.72 7.39 5.74
C PRO A 74 23.05 7.61 4.38
N THR A 75 22.32 6.59 3.92
CA THR A 75 21.58 6.61 2.65
C THR A 75 20.16 6.13 2.84
N ASP A 76 19.27 6.64 2.01
CA ASP A 76 17.90 6.16 1.88
C ASP A 76 17.78 5.35 0.59
N ILE A 77 17.17 4.17 0.69
CA ILE A 77 17.10 3.19 -0.40
C ILE A 77 15.64 2.85 -0.68
N LEU A 78 15.24 2.97 -1.92
CA LEU A 78 13.94 2.54 -2.43
C LEU A 78 14.13 1.67 -3.67
N GLU A 79 13.59 0.47 -3.66
CA GLU A 79 13.62 -0.42 -4.80
C GLU A 79 12.72 0.14 -5.92
N ALA A 80 13.26 0.16 -7.16
CA ALA A 80 12.56 0.68 -8.33
C ALA A 80 11.17 0.07 -8.56
N GLY A 81 11.03 -1.22 -8.26
CA GLY A 81 9.76 -1.93 -8.41
C GLY A 81 8.59 -1.34 -7.60
N TYR A 82 8.86 -0.65 -6.48
CA TYR A 82 7.80 0.08 -5.77
C TYR A 82 7.32 1.28 -6.60
N VAL A 83 8.25 2.05 -7.14
CA VAL A 83 7.92 3.23 -7.96
C VAL A 83 7.13 2.81 -9.20
N GLU A 84 7.66 1.84 -9.96
CA GLU A 84 7.04 1.31 -11.17
C GLU A 84 5.63 0.78 -10.91
N PHE A 85 5.44 0.03 -9.83
CA PHE A 85 4.13 -0.52 -9.47
C PHE A 85 3.12 0.58 -9.16
N TYR A 86 3.45 1.52 -8.26
CA TYR A 86 2.49 2.54 -7.85
C TYR A 86 2.20 3.56 -8.97
N GLU A 87 3.17 3.87 -9.82
CA GLU A 87 2.93 4.67 -11.03
C GLU A 87 1.98 3.95 -12.00
N SER A 88 2.14 2.64 -12.16
CA SER A 88 1.28 1.85 -13.06
C SER A 88 -0.19 1.86 -12.68
N ILE A 89 -0.50 2.14 -11.41
CA ILE A 89 -1.88 2.21 -10.89
C ILE A 89 -2.32 3.65 -10.60
N GLY A 90 -1.61 4.65 -11.12
CA GLY A 90 -2.05 6.06 -11.14
C GLY A 90 -1.58 6.92 -9.96
N PHE A 91 -0.65 6.43 -9.13
CA PHE A 91 -0.05 7.24 -8.08
C PHE A 91 1.21 7.96 -8.58
N ILE A 92 1.51 9.08 -7.94
CA ILE A 92 2.79 9.78 -8.04
C ILE A 92 3.52 9.51 -6.71
N PRO A 93 4.46 8.53 -6.68
CA PRO A 93 5.20 8.21 -5.47
C PRO A 93 6.21 9.31 -5.14
N ARG A 94 6.19 9.77 -3.89
CA ARG A 94 7.08 10.79 -3.34
C ARG A 94 7.91 10.16 -2.21
N PRO A 95 9.17 9.78 -2.47
CA PRO A 95 10.03 9.19 -1.46
C PRO A 95 10.27 10.13 -0.28
N VAL A 96 10.20 9.58 0.93
CA VAL A 96 10.43 10.32 2.18
C VAL A 96 11.80 9.96 2.74
N ALA A 97 12.66 10.94 2.88
CA ALA A 97 13.98 10.75 3.49
C ALA A 97 13.86 10.54 5.00
N ASN A 98 14.54 9.51 5.52
CA ASN A 98 14.49 9.14 6.94
C ASN A 98 14.99 10.24 7.90
N HIS A 99 15.85 11.14 7.41
CA HIS A 99 16.37 12.25 8.18
C HIS A 99 15.58 13.57 8.04
N THR A 100 14.39 13.54 7.44
CA THR A 100 13.52 14.73 7.32
C THR A 100 13.16 15.27 8.71
N LYS A 101 13.44 16.55 8.95
CA LYS A 101 13.17 17.19 10.25
C LYS A 101 11.74 17.69 10.37
N ASN A 102 11.25 18.36 9.33
CA ASN A 102 9.91 18.99 9.29
C ASN A 102 8.97 18.12 8.44
N PHE A 103 8.66 16.93 8.94
CA PHE A 103 7.88 15.94 8.18
C PHE A 103 6.45 16.43 7.91
N GLU A 104 5.90 17.30 8.75
CA GLU A 104 4.56 17.86 8.58
C GLU A 104 4.41 18.57 7.22
N ARG A 105 5.50 19.19 6.72
CA ARG A 105 5.50 19.86 5.42
C ARG A 105 5.33 18.91 4.22
N LEU A 106 5.49 17.62 4.43
CA LEU A 106 5.19 16.62 3.40
C LEU A 106 3.68 16.58 3.06
N PHE A 107 2.86 17.14 3.96
CA PHE A 107 1.40 17.19 3.85
C PHE A 107 0.87 18.59 3.51
N ASP A 108 1.75 19.55 3.16
CA ASP A 108 1.35 20.87 2.65
C ASP A 108 0.54 20.73 1.33
N GLU A 109 0.78 19.66 0.58
CA GLU A 109 -0.04 19.23 -0.53
C GLU A 109 -0.87 18.00 -0.12
N LYS A 110 -1.98 17.78 -0.82
CA LYS A 110 -2.83 16.61 -0.59
C LYS A 110 -2.05 15.33 -0.79
N ILE A 111 -2.06 14.47 0.21
CA ILE A 111 -1.55 13.10 0.15
C ILE A 111 -2.72 12.13 0.23
N ASP A 112 -2.80 11.23 -0.73
CA ASP A 112 -3.88 10.26 -0.88
C ASP A 112 -3.53 8.89 -0.28
N LEU A 113 -2.24 8.60 -0.07
CA LEU A 113 -1.76 7.30 0.42
C LEU A 113 -0.41 7.44 1.11
N LEU A 114 -0.21 6.69 2.20
CA LEU A 114 1.11 6.37 2.76
C LEU A 114 1.49 4.92 2.44
N ILE A 115 2.67 4.72 1.86
CA ILE A 115 3.23 3.41 1.55
C ILE A 115 4.41 3.16 2.48
N VAL A 116 4.29 2.15 3.34
CA VAL A 116 5.36 1.72 4.26
C VAL A 116 6.01 0.46 3.68
N VAL A 117 7.23 0.60 3.17
CA VAL A 117 7.92 -0.44 2.41
C VAL A 117 8.50 -1.56 3.28
N GLY A 118 8.85 -2.67 2.65
CA GLY A 118 9.49 -3.82 3.29
C GLY A 118 10.99 -3.65 3.53
N GLY A 119 11.65 -4.76 3.87
CA GLY A 119 13.10 -4.90 4.04
C GLY A 119 13.65 -4.39 5.38
N GLY A 120 14.68 -5.05 5.88
CA GLY A 120 15.27 -4.82 7.19
C GLY A 120 14.44 -5.37 8.35
N ALA A 121 14.93 -5.20 9.59
CA ALA A 121 14.25 -5.58 10.81
C ALA A 121 13.69 -4.38 11.57
N LEU A 122 12.68 -4.61 12.37
CA LEU A 122 12.22 -3.64 13.37
C LEU A 122 13.17 -3.63 14.56
N GLY A 123 13.29 -2.49 15.23
CA GLY A 123 14.09 -2.36 16.43
C GLY A 123 13.66 -3.34 17.55
N PRO A 124 14.59 -3.74 18.44
CA PRO A 124 14.33 -4.73 19.48
C PRO A 124 13.26 -4.30 20.49
N GLN A 125 12.94 -3.02 20.56
CA GLN A 125 11.84 -2.50 21.40
C GLN A 125 10.46 -2.99 20.95
N TRP A 126 10.32 -3.46 19.71
CA TRP A 126 9.07 -3.93 19.13
C TRP A 126 8.87 -5.44 19.21
N TYR A 127 9.99 -6.20 19.31
CA TYR A 127 9.96 -7.66 19.41
C TYR A 127 10.96 -8.14 20.46
N ASP A 128 10.55 -9.06 21.29
CA ASP A 128 11.39 -9.71 22.31
C ASP A 128 12.38 -10.74 21.70
N ARG A 129 12.88 -10.48 20.49
CA ARG A 129 13.82 -11.35 19.78
C ARG A 129 15.04 -10.56 19.32
N LYS A 130 16.22 -11.14 19.56
CA LYS A 130 17.45 -10.65 18.91
C LYS A 130 17.40 -11.06 17.44
N HIS A 131 17.28 -10.08 16.55
CA HIS A 131 17.42 -10.30 15.12
C HIS A 131 18.87 -10.07 14.71
N GLU A 132 19.38 -10.92 13.82
CA GLU A 132 20.68 -10.72 13.17
C GLU A 132 20.62 -9.66 12.07
N GLU A 133 19.42 -9.24 11.70
CA GLU A 133 19.19 -8.24 10.66
C GLU A 133 19.49 -6.83 11.18
N THR A 134 19.90 -5.97 10.24
CA THR A 134 20.21 -4.57 10.54
C THR A 134 18.95 -3.80 10.93
N VAL A 135 18.94 -3.26 12.14
CA VAL A 135 17.91 -2.34 12.61
C VAL A 135 18.06 -0.98 11.94
N GLN A 136 16.97 -0.26 11.77
CA GLN A 136 16.89 0.98 11.02
C GLN A 136 16.22 2.09 11.86
N PRO A 137 16.92 2.65 12.87
CA PRO A 137 16.30 3.48 13.90
C PRO A 137 15.78 4.83 13.37
N TYR A 138 16.42 5.42 12.37
CA TYR A 138 15.92 6.67 11.77
C TYR A 138 14.66 6.41 10.94
N ARG A 139 14.64 5.28 10.24
CA ARG A 139 13.46 4.81 9.51
C ARG A 139 12.31 4.52 10.45
N ASP A 140 12.52 3.74 11.53
CA ASP A 140 11.51 3.43 12.53
C ASP A 140 10.86 4.72 13.04
N LYS A 141 11.68 5.69 13.44
CA LYS A 141 11.21 6.99 13.95
C LYS A 141 10.44 7.82 12.92
N MET A 142 10.85 7.78 11.66
CA MET A 142 10.16 8.50 10.60
C MET A 142 8.83 7.82 10.27
N GLU A 143 8.83 6.50 10.08
CA GLU A 143 7.63 5.73 9.80
C GLU A 143 6.59 5.86 10.93
N GLU A 144 7.02 5.84 12.21
CA GLU A 144 6.13 6.06 13.36
C GLU A 144 5.36 7.38 13.24
N LYS A 145 6.08 8.48 12.98
CA LYS A 145 5.48 9.81 12.82
C LYS A 145 4.49 9.87 11.66
N LEU A 146 4.88 9.33 10.50
CA LEU A 146 4.04 9.32 9.31
C LEU A 146 2.78 8.49 9.52
N ILE A 147 2.90 7.29 10.11
CA ILE A 147 1.79 6.40 10.39
C ILE A 147 0.79 7.08 11.34
N HIS A 148 1.27 7.63 12.46
CA HIS A 148 0.39 8.32 13.40
C HIS A 148 -0.28 9.55 12.78
N TYR A 149 0.46 10.33 11.99
CA TYR A 149 -0.13 11.47 11.29
C TYR A 149 -1.24 11.01 10.34
N CYS A 150 -0.96 10.01 9.50
CA CYS A 150 -1.92 9.52 8.52
C CYS A 150 -3.18 8.94 9.19
N VAL A 151 -3.04 8.16 10.27
CA VAL A 151 -4.19 7.64 11.02
C VAL A 151 -5.04 8.77 11.59
N ASN A 152 -4.40 9.78 12.19
CA ASN A 152 -5.12 10.92 12.80
C ASN A 152 -5.84 11.80 11.76
N HIS A 153 -5.42 11.77 10.51
CA HIS A 153 -5.99 12.57 9.42
C HIS A 153 -6.80 11.74 8.43
N GLY A 154 -7.01 10.45 8.69
CA GLY A 154 -7.80 9.57 7.82
C GLY A 154 -7.15 9.27 6.47
N ILE A 155 -5.82 9.39 6.36
CA ILE A 155 -5.07 9.06 5.14
C ILE A 155 -4.83 7.55 5.13
N PRO A 156 -5.21 6.83 4.05
CA PRO A 156 -4.98 5.39 3.92
C PRO A 156 -3.49 5.01 4.02
N ILE A 157 -3.22 3.83 4.58
CA ILE A 157 -1.86 3.30 4.74
C ILE A 157 -1.78 1.89 4.15
N ILE A 158 -0.76 1.63 3.35
CA ILE A 158 -0.40 0.30 2.89
C ILE A 158 0.98 -0.07 3.45
N GLY A 159 1.04 -1.18 4.19
CA GLY A 159 2.30 -1.74 4.67
C GLY A 159 2.67 -3.02 3.92
N THR A 160 3.91 -3.13 3.47
CA THR A 160 4.45 -4.32 2.81
C THR A 160 5.48 -5.00 3.70
N CYS A 161 5.31 -6.31 3.96
CA CYS A 161 6.27 -7.11 4.74
C CYS A 161 6.57 -6.45 6.11
N ARG A 162 7.80 -5.93 6.31
CA ARG A 162 8.16 -5.19 7.53
C ARG A 162 7.22 -4.00 7.80
N GLY A 163 6.81 -3.27 6.75
CA GLY A 163 5.87 -2.16 6.90
C GLY A 163 4.53 -2.58 7.51
N MET A 164 4.00 -3.73 7.09
CA MET A 164 2.80 -4.33 7.70
C MET A 164 3.05 -4.70 9.17
N GLN A 165 4.20 -5.31 9.45
CA GLN A 165 4.59 -5.68 10.82
C GLN A 165 4.68 -4.44 11.71
N TYR A 166 5.27 -3.35 11.20
CA TYR A 166 5.42 -2.12 11.96
C TYR A 166 4.06 -1.47 12.28
N VAL A 167 3.19 -1.35 11.31
CA VAL A 167 1.81 -0.88 11.57
C VAL A 167 1.13 -1.76 12.62
N ASN A 168 1.25 -3.09 12.51
CA ASN A 168 0.66 -4.01 13.49
C ASN A 168 1.15 -3.74 14.93
N VAL A 169 2.46 -3.65 15.14
CA VAL A 169 3.01 -3.47 16.50
C VAL A 169 2.75 -2.08 17.06
N LEU A 170 2.71 -1.02 16.24
CA LEU A 170 2.37 0.33 16.67
C LEU A 170 0.95 0.43 17.26
N PHE A 171 0.04 -0.43 16.81
CA PHE A 171 -1.34 -0.50 17.30
C PHE A 171 -1.60 -1.68 18.25
N GLY A 172 -0.56 -2.22 18.87
CA GLY A 172 -0.63 -3.22 19.94
C GLY A 172 -0.79 -4.65 19.45
N GLY A 173 -0.59 -4.92 18.18
CA GLY A 173 -0.49 -6.29 17.64
C GLY A 173 0.79 -6.99 18.11
N LYS A 174 0.79 -8.33 17.96
CA LYS A 174 1.90 -9.22 18.33
C LYS A 174 2.34 -10.07 17.16
#